data_f773d2a2f08615a9f64542ff2934d787
#
_entry.id   f773d2a2f08615a9f64542ff2934d787
#
_cell.length_a   1.000
_cell.length_b   1.000
_cell.length_c   1.000
_cell.angle_alpha   90.00
_cell.angle_beta   90.00
_cell.angle_gamma   90.00
#
_symmetry.space_group_name_H-M   'P 1'
#
loop_
_entity.id
_entity.type
_entity.pdbx_description
1 polymer ?
#
loop_
_entity_poly.entity_id
_entity_poly.type
_entity_poly.pdbx_seq_one_letter_code
_entity_poly.pdbx_strand_id
1 'polypeptide(L)'
;METGTTGTSVKASSLRWKILRQAILRKPNADEQSEIGVKRITRKTKQGFNLLPCHLVDDPSHSSDVTVCYTLPIDSAPKLYLTQRVVDHAELRDFEICNKYNIDNTGLVCQWPSEEVLAYFCLSHADMFRSKRVIELGSGYGLAGLVIAAVTEASEVVISDGNPQVVDYIQHNIDANSKAFGGTRVKSMMLHWNQNEISNISSTFDLIVASDCTFFKEFHNGLAQIVKFLLGKVQPSEAIFLSPKRGDSLDKFRAVNKPRPVSKKVTCPGSNS
;
A
#
# COMPACT_ATOMS: atom_id res chain seq x y z
N MET A 1 -24.72 39.89 -16.96
CA MET A 1 -23.46 40.09 -16.21
C MET A 1 -23.25 38.80 -15.47
N GLU A 2 -22.50 37.87 -16.06
CA GLU A 2 -22.13 36.61 -15.47
C GLU A 2 -20.73 36.74 -14.87
N THR A 3 -20.63 36.58 -13.56
CA THR A 3 -19.36 36.58 -12.85
C THR A 3 -18.83 35.15 -12.79
N GLY A 4 -17.89 34.80 -13.68
CA GLY A 4 -17.19 33.54 -13.67
C GLY A 4 -16.23 33.44 -12.48
N THR A 5 -16.48 32.51 -11.59
CA THR A 5 -15.57 32.11 -10.51
C THR A 5 -14.53 31.14 -11.07
N THR A 6 -13.34 31.64 -11.37
CA THR A 6 -12.17 30.82 -11.73
C THR A 6 -11.58 30.18 -10.48
N GLY A 7 -11.93 28.92 -10.24
CA GLY A 7 -11.26 28.10 -9.24
C GLY A 7 -9.81 27.79 -9.65
N THR A 8 -8.85 28.44 -9.01
CA THR A 8 -7.42 28.19 -9.20
C THR A 8 -7.06 26.81 -8.65
N SER A 9 -6.85 25.85 -9.54
CA SER A 9 -6.24 24.57 -9.22
C SER A 9 -4.81 24.80 -8.71
N VAL A 10 -4.61 24.59 -7.41
CA VAL A 10 -3.27 24.64 -6.79
C VAL A 10 -2.46 23.47 -7.36
N LYS A 11 -1.42 23.77 -8.15
CA LYS A 11 -0.55 22.73 -8.73
C LYS A 11 0.10 21.90 -7.62
N ALA A 12 0.13 20.59 -7.79
CA ALA A 12 0.74 19.64 -6.83
C ALA A 12 2.19 20.01 -6.43
N SER A 13 2.96 20.61 -7.36
CA SER A 13 4.29 21.16 -7.11
C SER A 13 4.29 22.29 -6.05
N SER A 14 3.28 23.14 -6.04
CA SER A 14 3.14 24.24 -5.08
C SER A 14 2.88 23.73 -3.65
N LEU A 15 2.11 22.67 -3.51
CA LEU A 15 1.84 22.02 -2.22
C LEU A 15 3.10 21.33 -1.66
N ARG A 16 3.87 20.66 -2.52
CA ARG A 16 5.16 20.03 -2.17
C ARG A 16 6.17 21.05 -1.68
N TRP A 17 6.28 22.21 -2.36
CA TRP A 17 7.13 23.33 -1.94
C TRP A 17 6.70 23.94 -0.60
N LYS A 18 5.41 24.00 -0.33
CA LYS A 18 4.89 24.52 0.94
C LYS A 18 5.24 23.58 2.11
N ILE A 19 5.13 22.27 1.91
CA ILE A 19 5.52 21.26 2.89
C ILE A 19 7.02 21.28 3.15
N LEU A 20 7.83 21.31 2.08
CA LEU A 20 9.29 21.38 2.18
C LEU A 20 9.74 22.66 2.91
N ARG A 21 9.17 23.81 2.58
CA ARG A 21 9.48 25.08 3.25
C ARG A 21 9.14 25.05 4.73
N GLN A 22 8.04 24.42 5.11
CA GLN A 22 7.68 24.24 6.51
C GLN A 22 8.63 23.32 7.27
N ALA A 23 9.13 22.27 6.62
CA ALA A 23 10.10 21.34 7.19
C ALA A 23 11.48 22.01 7.41
N ILE A 24 11.93 22.82 6.45
CA ILE A 24 13.24 23.52 6.51
C ILE A 24 13.23 24.69 7.51
N LEU A 25 12.12 25.41 7.64
CA LEU A 25 12.04 26.61 8.48
C LEU A 25 11.76 26.32 9.96
N ARG A 26 11.49 25.08 10.35
CA ARG A 26 11.31 24.71 11.75
C ARG A 26 12.64 24.38 12.41
N LYS A 27 13.20 25.36 13.14
CA LYS A 27 14.18 25.10 14.19
C LYS A 27 13.49 24.27 15.31
N PRO A 28 14.18 23.28 15.91
CA PRO A 28 13.65 22.58 17.06
C PRO A 28 13.71 23.52 18.28
N ASN A 29 12.65 24.25 18.58
CA ASN A 29 12.46 24.85 19.88
C ASN A 29 11.60 23.88 20.69
N ALA A 30 12.18 23.40 21.78
CA ALA A 30 11.44 22.82 22.90
C ALA A 30 10.44 23.90 23.40
N ASP A 31 9.23 23.47 23.73
CA ASP A 31 8.16 24.28 24.31
C ASP A 31 7.48 25.30 23.37
N GLU A 32 6.52 24.77 22.58
CA GLU A 32 5.30 25.51 22.27
C GLU A 32 4.25 24.57 21.67
N GLN A 33 3.26 24.21 22.51
CA GLN A 33 1.95 23.75 22.08
C GLN A 33 1.25 24.91 21.40
N SER A 34 1.21 24.96 20.10
CA SER A 34 0.31 25.84 19.35
C SER A 34 -0.46 25.09 18.31
N GLU A 35 -1.77 25.11 18.52
CA GLU A 35 -2.83 24.68 17.61
C GLU A 35 -2.68 25.32 16.22
N ILE A 36 -2.10 24.60 15.29
CA ILE A 36 -2.35 24.83 13.87
C ILE A 36 -2.60 23.45 13.26
N GLY A 37 -3.83 23.22 12.84
CA GLY A 37 -4.48 21.96 12.48
C GLY A 37 -3.89 21.15 11.32
N VAL A 38 -2.60 20.90 11.34
CA VAL A 38 -2.01 19.76 10.63
C VAL A 38 -1.76 18.71 11.69
N LYS A 39 -2.70 17.80 11.88
CA LYS A 39 -2.48 16.61 12.70
C LYS A 39 -1.22 15.93 12.18
N ARG A 40 -0.10 16.08 12.90
CA ARG A 40 1.07 15.25 12.72
C ARG A 40 0.59 13.80 12.79
N ILE A 41 0.82 13.05 11.73
CA ILE A 41 0.71 11.60 11.79
C ILE A 41 1.92 11.15 12.61
N THR A 42 1.78 11.16 13.92
CA THR A 42 2.80 10.65 14.82
C THR A 42 2.66 9.13 14.85
N ARG A 43 3.74 8.41 14.61
CA ARG A 43 3.87 6.96 14.82
C ARG A 43 3.53 6.51 16.26
N LYS A 44 3.31 7.44 17.16
CA LYS A 44 2.82 7.23 18.52
C LYS A 44 1.35 6.84 18.62
N THR A 45 0.66 6.57 17.52
CA THR A 45 -0.53 5.74 17.62
C THR A 45 -0.08 4.31 17.95
N LYS A 46 0.24 4.10 19.21
CA LYS A 46 0.22 2.80 19.90
C LYS A 46 -1.14 2.11 19.80
N GLN A 47 -1.98 2.50 18.85
CA GLN A 47 -3.34 2.07 18.64
C GLN A 47 -3.52 1.76 17.16
N GLY A 48 -2.84 0.72 16.67
CA GLY A 48 -3.43 -0.17 15.69
C GLY A 48 -4.72 -0.73 16.30
N PHE A 49 -5.49 -1.44 15.53
CA PHE A 49 -6.70 -2.12 16.02
C PHE A 49 -6.36 -3.25 17.01
N ASN A 50 -5.07 -3.54 17.22
CA ASN A 50 -4.54 -4.64 18.02
C ASN A 50 -5.15 -6.02 17.63
N LEU A 51 -5.40 -6.18 16.32
CA LEU A 51 -5.89 -7.43 15.75
C LEU A 51 -4.79 -8.49 15.73
N LEU A 52 -3.54 -8.06 15.56
CA LEU A 52 -2.34 -8.88 15.64
C LEU A 52 -1.50 -8.40 16.82
N PRO A 53 -1.51 -9.12 17.96
CA PRO A 53 -0.70 -8.78 19.11
C PRO A 53 0.78 -8.64 18.75
N CYS A 54 1.41 -7.56 19.19
CA CYS A 54 2.80 -7.31 18.88
C CYS A 54 3.54 -6.63 20.03
N HIS A 55 4.88 -6.75 20.01
CA HIS A 55 5.78 -6.08 20.94
C HIS A 55 7.08 -5.69 20.26
N LEU A 56 7.75 -4.67 20.77
CA LEU A 56 9.07 -4.27 20.31
C LEU A 56 10.11 -5.29 20.77
N VAL A 57 11.01 -5.66 19.86
CA VAL A 57 12.13 -6.57 20.14
C VAL A 57 13.36 -5.77 20.57
N ASP A 58 13.63 -4.65 19.88
CA ASP A 58 14.82 -3.82 20.08
C ASP A 58 14.47 -2.50 20.78
N ASP A 59 15.43 -1.97 21.54
CA ASP A 59 15.31 -0.63 22.12
C ASP A 59 15.52 0.43 21.04
N PRO A 60 14.53 1.28 20.76
CA PRO A 60 14.62 2.31 19.71
C PRO A 60 15.61 3.43 20.03
N SER A 61 16.23 3.44 21.23
CA SER A 61 17.14 4.52 21.64
C SER A 61 18.49 4.54 20.91
N HIS A 62 18.86 3.47 20.22
CA HIS A 62 20.19 3.32 19.60
C HIS A 62 20.18 3.02 18.09
N SER A 63 19.03 2.95 17.45
CA SER A 63 18.89 2.61 16.02
C SER A 63 17.93 3.54 15.29
N SER A 64 18.16 3.75 14.00
CA SER A 64 17.21 4.39 13.07
C SER A 64 16.00 3.51 12.80
N ASP A 65 16.10 2.22 13.12
CA ASP A 65 15.10 1.21 12.84
C ASP A 65 14.68 0.48 14.11
N VAL A 66 13.46 -0.05 14.11
CA VAL A 66 12.95 -0.93 15.17
C VAL A 66 12.39 -2.20 14.58
N THR A 67 12.53 -3.29 15.32
CA THR A 67 11.93 -4.57 14.99
C THR A 67 10.73 -4.83 15.90
N VAL A 68 9.59 -5.11 15.29
CA VAL A 68 8.34 -5.49 15.94
C VAL A 68 8.11 -6.98 15.75
N CYS A 69 7.87 -7.70 16.84
CA CYS A 69 7.49 -9.12 16.80
C CYS A 69 5.98 -9.24 16.88
N TYR A 70 5.36 -9.85 15.86
CA TYR A 70 3.94 -10.15 15.80
C TYR A 70 3.69 -11.59 16.22
N THR A 71 2.67 -11.79 17.07
CA THR A 71 2.16 -13.12 17.45
C THR A 71 0.83 -13.32 16.73
N LEU A 72 0.78 -14.29 15.83
CA LEU A 72 -0.44 -14.58 15.09
C LEU A 72 -1.44 -15.36 15.97
N PRO A 73 -2.73 -14.98 15.95
CA PRO A 73 -3.75 -15.64 16.78
C PRO A 73 -4.20 -17.00 16.19
N ILE A 74 -3.25 -17.86 15.88
CA ILE A 74 -3.44 -19.24 15.42
C ILE A 74 -2.48 -20.11 16.20
N ASP A 75 -2.98 -21.26 16.69
CA ASP A 75 -2.16 -22.23 17.41
C ASP A 75 -0.98 -22.70 16.56
N SER A 76 0.20 -22.70 17.14
CA SER A 76 1.45 -23.11 16.49
C SER A 76 1.89 -22.26 15.29
N ALA A 77 1.26 -21.11 15.04
CA ALA A 77 1.74 -20.19 14.01
C ALA A 77 3.12 -19.62 14.37
N PRO A 78 3.98 -19.39 13.38
CA PRO A 78 5.27 -18.77 13.62
C PRO A 78 5.10 -17.31 14.07
N LYS A 79 6.06 -16.82 14.86
CA LYS A 79 6.20 -15.39 15.10
C LYS A 79 6.77 -14.72 13.86
N LEU A 80 6.30 -13.50 13.58
CA LEU A 80 6.81 -12.70 12.47
C LEU A 80 7.53 -11.45 12.99
N TYR A 81 8.65 -11.15 12.39
CA TYR A 81 9.50 -10.02 12.72
C TYR A 81 9.44 -8.97 11.62
N LEU A 82 9.05 -7.75 11.95
CA LEU A 82 8.93 -6.65 11.01
C LEU A 82 9.86 -5.51 11.44
N THR A 83 10.91 -5.30 10.69
CA THR A 83 11.79 -4.14 10.85
C THR A 83 11.24 -2.96 10.07
N GLN A 84 11.16 -1.83 10.72
CA GLN A 84 10.66 -0.58 10.16
C GLN A 84 11.46 0.61 10.66
N ARG A 85 11.47 1.68 9.91
CA ARG A 85 12.12 2.94 10.28
C ARG A 85 11.42 3.60 11.47
N VAL A 86 12.19 4.12 12.43
CA VAL A 86 11.68 4.83 13.62
C VAL A 86 11.39 6.29 13.34
N VAL A 87 12.16 6.89 12.40
CA VAL A 87 12.12 8.32 12.11
C VAL A 87 10.77 8.70 11.51
N ASP A 88 10.05 9.57 12.20
CA ASP A 88 8.70 9.99 11.84
C ASP A 88 8.66 11.20 10.89
N HIS A 89 9.80 11.65 10.40
CA HIS A 89 9.93 12.72 9.44
C HIS A 89 10.67 12.24 8.18
N ALA A 90 10.32 12.84 7.03
CA ALA A 90 11.01 12.59 5.79
C ALA A 90 12.32 13.37 5.74
N GLU A 91 13.40 12.71 5.31
CA GLU A 91 14.68 13.32 5.06
C GLU A 91 14.77 13.89 3.63
N LEU A 92 15.77 14.72 3.35
CA LEU A 92 15.95 15.31 2.00
C LEU A 92 16.08 14.22 0.93
N ARG A 93 16.78 13.13 1.23
CA ARG A 93 16.95 11.97 0.35
C ARG A 93 15.63 11.29 0.00
N ASP A 94 14.68 11.25 0.94
CA ASP A 94 13.36 10.67 0.69
C ASP A 94 12.60 11.49 -0.37
N PHE A 95 12.72 12.82 -0.33
CA PHE A 95 12.11 13.70 -1.35
C PHE A 95 12.78 13.58 -2.71
N GLU A 96 14.10 13.39 -2.76
CA GLU A 96 14.82 13.14 -4.01
C GLU A 96 14.32 11.86 -4.68
N ILE A 97 14.15 10.79 -3.93
CA ILE A 97 13.60 9.51 -4.41
C ILE A 97 12.16 9.68 -4.87
N CYS A 98 11.30 10.35 -4.09
CA CYS A 98 9.93 10.61 -4.47
C CYS A 98 9.83 11.38 -5.80
N ASN A 99 10.69 12.39 -5.98
CA ASN A 99 10.71 13.17 -7.22
C ASN A 99 11.24 12.35 -8.40
N LYS A 100 12.28 11.56 -8.19
CA LYS A 100 12.90 10.73 -9.24
C LYS A 100 11.92 9.69 -9.79
N TYR A 101 11.17 9.04 -8.93
CA TYR A 101 10.27 7.94 -9.30
C TYR A 101 8.80 8.37 -9.39
N ASN A 102 8.48 9.64 -9.13
CA ASN A 102 7.11 10.16 -9.08
C ASN A 102 6.19 9.33 -8.15
N ILE A 103 6.69 9.01 -6.98
CA ILE A 103 6.02 8.26 -5.93
C ILE A 103 5.81 9.12 -4.68
N ASP A 104 5.03 8.64 -3.73
CA ASP A 104 4.98 9.19 -2.39
C ASP A 104 5.86 8.38 -1.41
N ASN A 105 6.08 8.91 -0.22
CA ASN A 105 6.87 8.26 0.84
C ASN A 105 6.02 7.76 2.01
N THR A 106 4.71 7.68 1.85
CA THR A 106 3.81 7.30 2.94
C THR A 106 4.06 5.88 3.45
N GLY A 107 4.45 4.95 2.56
CA GLY A 107 4.83 3.59 2.92
C GLY A 107 6.11 3.51 3.76
N LEU A 108 7.03 4.49 3.61
CA LEU A 108 8.27 4.55 4.40
C LEU A 108 8.05 5.20 5.79
N VAL A 109 7.14 6.17 5.88
CA VAL A 109 6.97 6.99 7.09
C VAL A 109 6.28 6.23 8.22
N CYS A 110 5.32 5.36 7.93
CA CYS A 110 4.64 4.58 8.96
C CYS A 110 3.97 3.32 8.40
N GLN A 111 3.73 2.38 9.29
CA GLN A 111 2.80 1.28 9.03
C GLN A 111 1.37 1.80 9.24
N TRP A 112 0.54 1.70 8.20
CA TRP A 112 -0.83 2.17 8.26
C TRP A 112 -1.74 1.15 8.96
N PRO A 113 -2.73 1.59 9.77
CA PRO A 113 -3.66 0.66 10.44
C PRO A 113 -4.41 -0.28 9.49
N SER A 114 -4.65 0.14 8.24
CA SER A 114 -5.29 -0.68 7.21
C SER A 114 -4.49 -1.93 6.86
N GLU A 115 -3.17 -1.87 7.00
CA GLU A 115 -2.26 -2.99 6.80
C GLU A 115 -2.51 -4.11 7.82
N GLU A 116 -2.67 -3.76 9.09
CA GLU A 116 -3.03 -4.72 10.13
C GLU A 116 -4.39 -5.37 9.87
N VAL A 117 -5.37 -4.57 9.39
CA VAL A 117 -6.70 -5.09 9.00
C VAL A 117 -6.59 -6.05 7.82
N LEU A 118 -5.77 -5.72 6.80
CA LEU A 118 -5.53 -6.61 5.67
C LEU A 118 -4.85 -7.90 6.12
N ALA A 119 -3.82 -7.81 6.94
CA ALA A 119 -3.10 -8.97 7.47
C ALA A 119 -4.03 -9.89 8.27
N TYR A 120 -4.88 -9.33 9.14
CA TYR A 120 -5.87 -10.09 9.89
C TYR A 120 -6.95 -10.71 8.98
N PHE A 121 -7.40 -9.99 7.97
CA PHE A 121 -8.32 -10.52 6.96
C PHE A 121 -7.72 -11.72 6.25
N CYS A 122 -6.48 -11.63 5.76
CA CYS A 122 -5.80 -12.72 5.07
C CYS A 122 -5.62 -13.95 5.97
N LEU A 123 -5.26 -13.73 7.22
CA LEU A 123 -5.16 -14.78 8.24
C LEU A 123 -6.50 -15.48 8.47
N SER A 124 -7.59 -14.71 8.59
CA SER A 124 -8.95 -15.25 8.84
C SER A 124 -9.56 -15.97 7.64
N HIS A 125 -9.02 -15.75 6.44
CA HIS A 125 -9.49 -16.32 5.18
C HIS A 125 -8.36 -17.10 4.47
N ALA A 126 -7.52 -17.80 5.22
CA ALA A 126 -6.34 -18.49 4.71
C ALA A 126 -6.62 -19.43 3.53
N ASP A 127 -7.77 -20.10 3.52
CA ASP A 127 -8.17 -21.01 2.45
C ASP A 127 -8.29 -20.33 1.07
N MET A 128 -8.59 -19.04 1.03
CA MET A 128 -8.65 -18.28 -0.24
C MET A 128 -7.30 -18.23 -0.96
N PHE A 129 -6.20 -18.34 -0.21
CA PHE A 129 -4.84 -18.17 -0.69
C PHE A 129 -4.13 -19.49 -1.01
N ARG A 130 -4.68 -20.62 -0.55
CA ARG A 130 -4.06 -21.93 -0.70
C ARG A 130 -3.74 -22.26 -2.16
N SER A 131 -2.47 -22.60 -2.41
CA SER A 131 -1.92 -22.91 -3.73
C SER A 131 -2.01 -21.76 -4.75
N LYS A 132 -2.35 -20.54 -4.34
CA LYS A 132 -2.49 -19.37 -5.20
C LYS A 132 -1.17 -18.62 -5.34
N ARG A 133 -1.05 -17.91 -6.47
CA ARG A 133 -0.03 -16.90 -6.68
C ARG A 133 -0.61 -15.54 -6.29
N VAL A 134 -0.02 -14.92 -5.30
CA VAL A 134 -0.52 -13.69 -4.67
C VAL A 134 0.46 -12.55 -4.89
N ILE A 135 -0.05 -11.35 -5.13
CA ILE A 135 0.74 -10.12 -5.07
C ILE A 135 0.07 -9.11 -4.16
N GLU A 136 0.87 -8.49 -3.30
CA GLU A 136 0.49 -7.33 -2.51
C GLU A 136 1.01 -6.07 -3.18
N LEU A 137 0.13 -5.07 -3.37
CA LEU A 137 0.43 -3.79 -4.00
C LEU A 137 0.52 -2.68 -2.94
N GLY A 138 1.58 -1.85 -3.01
CA GLY A 138 1.78 -0.74 -2.09
C GLY A 138 1.85 -1.20 -0.63
N SER A 139 2.66 -2.23 -0.39
CA SER A 139 2.67 -2.99 0.86
C SER A 139 3.29 -2.25 2.04
N GLY A 140 3.98 -1.11 1.82
CA GLY A 140 4.81 -0.53 2.87
C GLY A 140 5.82 -1.56 3.38
N TYR A 141 5.81 -1.86 4.67
CA TYR A 141 6.77 -2.82 5.26
C TYR A 141 6.41 -4.30 5.03
N GLY A 142 5.23 -4.61 4.42
CA GLY A 142 4.87 -5.94 3.94
C GLY A 142 4.25 -6.87 4.96
N LEU A 143 3.59 -6.37 6.01
CA LEU A 143 3.01 -7.21 7.06
C LEU A 143 1.99 -8.22 6.51
N ALA A 144 1.08 -7.79 5.62
CA ALA A 144 0.04 -8.68 5.10
C ALA A 144 0.64 -9.77 4.21
N GLY A 145 1.60 -9.43 3.35
CA GLY A 145 2.32 -10.40 2.53
C GLY A 145 3.09 -11.42 3.36
N LEU A 146 3.75 -10.99 4.45
CA LEU A 146 4.44 -11.91 5.38
C LEU A 146 3.45 -12.86 6.08
N VAL A 147 2.28 -12.35 6.51
CA VAL A 147 1.21 -13.19 7.11
C VAL A 147 0.70 -14.18 6.10
N ILE A 148 0.38 -13.78 4.87
CA ILE A 148 -0.05 -14.69 3.82
C ILE A 148 0.99 -15.79 3.62
N ALA A 149 2.25 -15.42 3.48
CA ALA A 149 3.34 -16.39 3.27
C ALA A 149 3.50 -17.40 4.40
N ALA A 150 3.27 -16.96 5.64
CA ALA A 150 3.50 -17.79 6.82
C ALA A 150 2.36 -18.76 7.14
N VAL A 151 1.11 -18.45 6.78
CA VAL A 151 -0.05 -19.20 7.32
C VAL A 151 -1.08 -19.66 6.28
N THR A 152 -0.93 -19.34 4.98
CA THR A 152 -2.00 -19.60 4.01
C THR A 152 -1.70 -20.73 3.01
N GLU A 153 -0.51 -21.29 3.02
CA GLU A 153 -0.05 -22.27 2.01
C GLU A 153 -0.15 -21.74 0.56
N ALA A 154 0.01 -20.44 0.37
CA ALA A 154 0.12 -19.84 -0.96
C ALA A 154 1.32 -20.43 -1.72
N SER A 155 1.21 -20.62 -3.04
CA SER A 155 2.33 -21.14 -3.83
C SER A 155 3.45 -20.10 -4.03
N GLU A 156 3.07 -18.83 -4.17
CA GLU A 156 3.98 -17.69 -4.31
C GLU A 156 3.34 -16.43 -3.74
N VAL A 157 4.11 -15.65 -3.01
CA VAL A 157 3.73 -14.32 -2.53
C VAL A 157 4.77 -13.31 -3.01
N VAL A 158 4.31 -12.31 -3.76
CA VAL A 158 5.12 -11.17 -4.16
C VAL A 158 4.68 -9.96 -3.34
N ILE A 159 5.60 -9.35 -2.60
CA ILE A 159 5.35 -8.17 -1.78
C ILE A 159 5.94 -6.97 -2.52
N SER A 160 5.10 -6.00 -2.92
CA SER A 160 5.55 -4.94 -3.82
C SER A 160 5.23 -3.53 -3.32
N ASP A 161 6.16 -2.62 -3.62
CA ASP A 161 6.01 -1.19 -3.39
C ASP A 161 6.70 -0.39 -4.50
N GLY A 162 6.30 0.86 -4.69
CA GLY A 162 6.93 1.76 -5.66
C GLY A 162 8.18 2.45 -5.12
N ASN A 163 8.39 2.47 -3.81
CA ASN A 163 9.53 3.12 -3.19
C ASN A 163 10.70 2.13 -3.02
N PRO A 164 11.87 2.35 -3.65
CA PRO A 164 13.01 1.44 -3.54
C PRO A 164 13.49 1.23 -2.09
N GLN A 165 13.45 2.26 -1.24
CA GLN A 165 13.82 2.12 0.17
C GLN A 165 12.84 1.20 0.91
N VAL A 166 11.56 1.27 0.60
CA VAL A 166 10.53 0.37 1.15
C VAL A 166 10.78 -1.06 0.66
N VAL A 167 11.14 -1.24 -0.61
CA VAL A 167 11.47 -2.56 -1.16
C VAL A 167 12.69 -3.18 -0.47
N ASP A 168 13.69 -2.38 -0.09
CA ASP A 168 14.83 -2.84 0.70
C ASP A 168 14.38 -3.35 2.08
N TYR A 169 13.47 -2.64 2.76
CA TYR A 169 12.87 -3.11 4.01
C TYR A 169 12.04 -4.39 3.82
N ILE A 170 11.26 -4.47 2.74
CA ILE A 170 10.50 -5.69 2.42
C ILE A 170 11.45 -6.88 2.28
N GLN A 171 12.54 -6.73 1.52
CA GLN A 171 13.51 -7.81 1.36
C GLN A 171 14.14 -8.22 2.69
N HIS A 172 14.56 -7.25 3.52
CA HIS A 172 15.06 -7.52 4.86
C HIS A 172 14.05 -8.30 5.71
N ASN A 173 12.78 -7.91 5.68
CA ASN A 173 11.70 -8.57 6.41
C ASN A 173 11.41 -9.97 5.88
N ILE A 174 11.49 -10.21 4.56
CA ILE A 174 11.39 -11.54 3.97
C ILE A 174 12.51 -12.44 4.48
N ASP A 175 13.76 -11.96 4.46
CA ASP A 175 14.93 -12.74 4.89
C ASP A 175 14.85 -13.11 6.38
N ALA A 176 14.44 -12.15 7.22
CA ALA A 176 14.26 -12.35 8.66
C ALA A 176 13.19 -13.41 9.00
N ASN A 177 12.20 -13.59 8.12
CA ASN A 177 11.08 -14.51 8.33
C ASN A 177 11.12 -15.76 7.44
N SER A 178 12.21 -16.00 6.70
CA SER A 178 12.31 -17.07 5.70
C SER A 178 11.97 -18.46 6.24
N LYS A 179 12.26 -18.75 7.50
CA LYS A 179 11.94 -20.02 8.17
C LYS A 179 10.44 -20.19 8.46
N ALA A 180 9.67 -19.11 8.44
CA ALA A 180 8.24 -19.12 8.73
C ALA A 180 7.38 -19.49 7.51
N PHE A 181 7.91 -19.45 6.30
CA PHE A 181 7.13 -19.54 5.06
C PHE A 181 6.86 -20.97 4.56
N GLY A 182 7.42 -21.99 5.20
CA GLY A 182 7.22 -23.38 4.76
C GLY A 182 7.59 -23.58 3.30
N GLY A 183 6.62 -23.99 2.47
CA GLY A 183 6.80 -24.21 1.03
C GLY A 183 6.47 -23.01 0.15
N THR A 184 6.01 -21.89 0.71
CA THR A 184 5.64 -20.68 -0.03
C THR A 184 6.87 -19.95 -0.55
N ARG A 185 6.91 -19.64 -1.84
CA ARG A 185 7.95 -18.78 -2.41
C ARG A 185 7.62 -17.32 -2.17
N VAL A 186 8.53 -16.57 -1.56
CA VAL A 186 8.32 -15.15 -1.23
C VAL A 186 9.35 -14.30 -1.93
N LYS A 187 8.93 -13.17 -2.50
CA LYS A 187 9.81 -12.22 -3.20
C LYS A 187 9.40 -10.79 -2.91
N SER A 188 10.36 -9.89 -2.84
CA SER A 188 10.13 -8.45 -2.96
C SER A 188 10.06 -8.05 -4.43
N MET A 189 9.34 -6.96 -4.74
CA MET A 189 9.29 -6.40 -6.08
C MET A 189 9.11 -4.89 -6.03
N MET A 190 9.96 -4.15 -6.76
CA MET A 190 9.70 -2.74 -7.04
C MET A 190 8.67 -2.63 -8.15
N LEU A 191 7.53 -2.00 -7.87
CA LEU A 191 6.42 -1.88 -8.80
C LEU A 191 5.80 -0.50 -8.75
N HIS A 192 6.06 0.30 -9.77
CA HIS A 192 5.41 1.60 -9.95
C HIS A 192 4.08 1.44 -10.68
N TRP A 193 3.09 2.25 -10.30
CA TRP A 193 1.78 2.24 -10.94
C TRP A 193 1.74 3.15 -12.18
N ASN A 194 2.80 3.10 -13.00
CA ASN A 194 2.85 3.78 -14.28
C ASN A 194 2.83 2.76 -15.44
N GLN A 195 2.34 3.18 -16.61
CA GLN A 195 2.12 2.29 -17.74
C GLN A 195 3.41 1.75 -18.39
N ASN A 196 4.52 2.45 -18.22
CA ASN A 196 5.74 2.18 -18.98
C ASN A 196 6.50 0.95 -18.46
N GLU A 197 6.26 0.53 -17.22
CA GLU A 197 6.96 -0.58 -16.57
C GLU A 197 6.18 -1.91 -16.61
N ILE A 198 4.87 -1.85 -16.91
CA ILE A 198 4.00 -3.02 -16.90
C ILE A 198 4.44 -4.08 -17.94
N SER A 199 4.99 -3.64 -19.09
CA SER A 199 5.42 -4.53 -20.18
C SER A 199 6.52 -5.52 -19.78
N ASN A 200 7.25 -5.25 -18.71
CA ASN A 200 8.35 -6.09 -18.23
C ASN A 200 7.89 -7.19 -17.25
N ILE A 201 6.62 -7.16 -16.82
CA ILE A 201 6.08 -8.16 -15.89
C ILE A 201 5.42 -9.26 -16.71
N SER A 202 6.09 -10.40 -16.85
CA SER A 202 5.56 -11.57 -17.58
C SER A 202 4.62 -12.45 -16.75
N SER A 203 4.42 -12.13 -15.48
CA SER A 203 3.71 -12.98 -14.53
C SER A 203 2.31 -12.45 -14.21
N THR A 204 1.32 -13.35 -14.20
CA THR A 204 -0.04 -13.07 -13.72
C THR A 204 -0.26 -13.72 -12.35
N PHE A 205 -1.21 -13.17 -11.59
CA PHE A 205 -1.54 -13.60 -10.23
C PHE A 205 -3.00 -14.03 -10.13
N ASP A 206 -3.28 -14.94 -9.22
CA ASP A 206 -4.63 -15.38 -8.91
C ASP A 206 -5.33 -14.41 -7.97
N LEU A 207 -4.56 -13.83 -7.05
CA LEU A 207 -5.04 -12.86 -6.06
C LEU A 207 -4.15 -11.63 -6.01
N ILE A 208 -4.77 -10.47 -5.98
CA ILE A 208 -4.13 -9.19 -5.66
C ILE A 208 -4.70 -8.70 -4.34
N VAL A 209 -3.86 -8.30 -3.41
CA VAL A 209 -4.27 -7.67 -2.17
C VAL A 209 -3.64 -6.29 -2.05
N ALA A 210 -4.35 -5.34 -1.46
CA ALA A 210 -3.84 -3.99 -1.26
C ALA A 210 -4.52 -3.30 -0.08
N SER A 211 -3.76 -2.60 0.74
CA SER A 211 -4.26 -1.79 1.84
C SER A 211 -3.96 -0.30 1.60
N ASP A 212 -4.95 0.56 1.84
CA ASP A 212 -4.85 2.04 1.78
C ASP A 212 -4.30 2.66 0.48
N CYS A 213 -4.27 1.91 -0.62
CA CYS A 213 -3.69 2.32 -1.90
C CYS A 213 -4.57 3.29 -2.71
N THR A 214 -5.79 3.61 -2.24
CA THR A 214 -6.75 4.43 -2.98
C THR A 214 -6.81 5.89 -2.51
N PHE A 215 -5.89 6.30 -1.65
CA PHE A 215 -5.92 7.64 -1.06
C PHE A 215 -5.61 8.74 -2.08
N PHE A 216 -4.55 8.58 -2.87
CA PHE A 216 -4.12 9.55 -3.88
C PHE A 216 -4.82 9.33 -5.21
N LYS A 217 -5.67 10.28 -5.61
CA LYS A 217 -6.50 10.16 -6.82
C LYS A 217 -5.70 10.14 -8.12
N GLU A 218 -4.54 10.78 -8.13
CA GLU A 218 -3.61 10.80 -9.26
C GLU A 218 -3.11 9.40 -9.66
N PHE A 219 -3.03 8.47 -8.71
CA PHE A 219 -2.59 7.11 -8.98
C PHE A 219 -3.71 6.13 -9.36
N HIS A 220 -4.99 6.53 -9.27
CA HIS A 220 -6.12 5.63 -9.50
C HIS A 220 -6.09 4.95 -10.86
N ASN A 221 -5.80 5.69 -11.93
CA ASN A 221 -5.76 5.13 -13.29
C ASN A 221 -4.61 4.13 -13.44
N GLY A 222 -3.42 4.46 -12.96
CA GLY A 222 -2.26 3.59 -12.98
C GLY A 222 -2.51 2.31 -12.20
N LEU A 223 -3.01 2.42 -10.96
CA LEU A 223 -3.36 1.29 -10.12
C LEU A 223 -4.40 0.38 -10.78
N ALA A 224 -5.48 0.96 -11.35
CA ALA A 224 -6.51 0.19 -12.02
C ALA A 224 -5.98 -0.59 -13.24
N GLN A 225 -5.02 0.00 -13.97
CA GLN A 225 -4.41 -0.67 -15.12
C GLN A 225 -3.47 -1.79 -14.70
N ILE A 226 -2.66 -1.58 -13.67
CA ILE A 226 -1.80 -2.61 -13.10
C ILE A 226 -2.63 -3.80 -12.63
N VAL A 227 -3.71 -3.56 -11.89
CA VAL A 227 -4.61 -4.63 -11.44
C VAL A 227 -5.13 -5.44 -12.63
N LYS A 228 -5.64 -4.78 -13.68
CA LYS A 228 -6.14 -5.46 -14.90
C LYS A 228 -5.07 -6.25 -15.64
N PHE A 229 -3.83 -5.78 -15.58
CA PHE A 229 -2.71 -6.44 -16.23
C PHE A 229 -2.24 -7.67 -15.45
N LEU A 230 -2.12 -7.54 -14.13
CA LEU A 230 -1.58 -8.58 -13.26
C LEU A 230 -2.58 -9.71 -12.98
N LEU A 231 -3.90 -9.47 -13.07
CA LEU A 231 -4.88 -10.54 -12.88
C LEU A 231 -4.82 -11.57 -14.01
N GLY A 232 -4.80 -12.84 -13.64
CA GLY A 232 -4.84 -13.96 -14.55
C GLY A 232 -6.15 -13.97 -15.36
N LYS A 233 -6.05 -14.31 -16.65
CA LYS A 233 -7.21 -14.34 -17.57
C LYS A 233 -7.81 -15.74 -17.74
N VAL A 234 -7.09 -16.77 -17.35
CA VAL A 234 -7.43 -18.18 -17.62
C VAL A 234 -8.18 -18.83 -16.45
N GLN A 235 -7.92 -18.38 -15.23
CA GLN A 235 -8.53 -18.87 -14.00
C GLN A 235 -9.31 -17.75 -13.32
N PRO A 236 -10.30 -18.04 -12.45
CA PRO A 236 -10.90 -17.04 -11.61
C PRO A 236 -9.83 -16.31 -10.80
N SER A 237 -9.69 -15.03 -11.02
CA SER A 237 -8.71 -14.16 -10.35
C SER A 237 -9.42 -12.94 -9.80
N GLU A 238 -9.01 -12.46 -8.63
CA GLU A 238 -9.65 -11.33 -7.96
C GLU A 238 -8.67 -10.39 -7.29
N ALA A 239 -9.12 -9.16 -7.03
CA ALA A 239 -8.36 -8.15 -6.32
C ALA A 239 -9.15 -7.66 -5.10
N ILE A 240 -8.50 -7.70 -3.93
CA ILE A 240 -9.06 -7.33 -2.63
C ILE A 240 -8.40 -6.03 -2.19
N PHE A 241 -9.21 -4.98 -2.05
CA PHE A 241 -8.77 -3.67 -1.59
C PHE A 241 -9.42 -3.34 -0.25
N LEU A 242 -8.61 -3.13 0.77
CA LEU A 242 -9.06 -2.63 2.07
C LEU A 242 -8.59 -1.17 2.21
N SER A 243 -9.54 -0.25 2.17
CA SER A 243 -9.24 1.18 2.28
C SER A 243 -10.27 1.87 3.17
N PRO A 244 -9.84 2.67 4.15
CA PRO A 244 -10.76 3.48 4.93
C PRO A 244 -11.42 4.53 4.03
N LYS A 245 -12.67 4.85 4.30
CA LYS A 245 -13.37 5.90 3.56
C LYS A 245 -12.81 7.27 3.98
N ARG A 246 -11.97 7.86 3.11
CA ARG A 246 -11.42 9.21 3.27
C ARG A 246 -11.96 10.11 2.17
N GLY A 247 -12.97 10.91 2.50
CA GLY A 247 -13.68 11.73 1.52
C GLY A 247 -14.30 10.89 0.39
N ASP A 248 -14.06 11.29 -0.86
CA ASP A 248 -14.60 10.66 -2.07
C ASP A 248 -13.57 9.77 -2.84
N SER A 249 -12.38 9.59 -2.30
CA SER A 249 -11.27 8.93 -3.00
C SER A 249 -11.62 7.48 -3.37
N LEU A 250 -12.11 6.69 -2.40
CA LEU A 250 -12.51 5.31 -2.63
C LEU A 250 -13.66 5.20 -3.65
N ASP A 251 -14.64 6.10 -3.57
CA ASP A 251 -15.78 6.11 -4.51
C ASP A 251 -15.32 6.44 -5.93
N LYS A 252 -14.37 7.36 -6.08
CA LYS A 252 -13.73 7.67 -7.38
C LYS A 252 -12.94 6.49 -7.93
N PHE A 253 -12.16 5.79 -7.10
CA PHE A 253 -11.45 4.59 -7.52
C PHE A 253 -12.42 3.51 -8.01
N ARG A 254 -13.51 3.27 -7.30
CA ARG A 254 -14.56 2.33 -7.72
C ARG A 254 -15.19 2.72 -9.07
N ALA A 255 -15.36 4.01 -9.34
CA ALA A 255 -15.90 4.49 -10.61
C ALA A 255 -14.95 4.20 -11.80
N VAL A 256 -13.65 4.30 -11.61
CA VAL A 256 -12.62 3.95 -12.63
C VAL A 256 -12.67 2.47 -13.00
N ASN A 257 -13.01 1.61 -12.04
CA ASN A 257 -13.01 0.15 -12.22
C ASN A 257 -14.37 -0.44 -12.62
N LYS A 258 -15.43 0.36 -12.76
CA LYS A 258 -16.73 -0.15 -13.25
C LYS A 258 -16.57 -0.66 -14.68
N PRO A 259 -17.06 -1.88 -15.00
CA PRO A 259 -17.13 -2.33 -16.39
C PRO A 259 -17.98 -1.32 -17.16
N ARG A 260 -17.50 -0.85 -18.32
CA ARG A 260 -18.31 -0.01 -19.20
C ARG A 260 -19.58 -0.80 -19.54
N PRO A 261 -20.80 -0.21 -19.43
CA PRO A 261 -21.99 -0.89 -19.88
C PRO A 261 -21.80 -1.22 -21.37
N VAL A 262 -21.93 -2.50 -21.71
CA VAL A 262 -21.93 -2.93 -23.10
C VAL A 262 -23.20 -2.31 -23.70
N SER A 263 -23.05 -1.28 -24.52
CA SER A 263 -24.16 -0.73 -25.29
C SER A 263 -24.63 -1.83 -26.24
N LYS A 264 -25.71 -2.54 -25.89
CA LYS A 264 -26.43 -3.35 -26.85
C LYS A 264 -26.99 -2.38 -27.89
N LYS A 265 -26.41 -2.34 -29.08
CA LYS A 265 -27.06 -1.81 -30.26
C LYS A 265 -28.32 -2.65 -30.46
N VAL A 266 -29.45 -2.12 -30.10
CA VAL A 266 -30.73 -2.65 -30.51
C VAL A 266 -30.85 -2.26 -31.99
N THR A 267 -30.55 -3.20 -32.89
CA THR A 267 -30.94 -3.09 -34.29
C THR A 267 -32.46 -3.34 -34.37
N CYS A 268 -33.21 -2.31 -34.62
CA CYS A 268 -34.63 -2.47 -34.99
C CYS A 268 -34.68 -3.26 -36.30
N PRO A 269 -35.53 -4.31 -36.44
CA PRO A 269 -35.77 -4.98 -37.71
C PRO A 269 -36.48 -3.95 -38.63
N GLY A 270 -35.91 -3.81 -39.84
CA GLY A 270 -36.46 -2.93 -40.84
C GLY A 270 -37.90 -3.30 -41.18
N SER A 271 -38.76 -2.34 -41.20
CA SER A 271 -40.06 -2.38 -41.88
C SER A 271 -39.82 -2.45 -43.40
N ASN A 272 -40.08 -3.61 -43.97
CA ASN A 272 -40.33 -3.75 -45.40
C ASN A 272 -41.71 -3.17 -45.73
N SER A 273 -41.76 -2.22 -46.60
CA SER A 273 -42.85 -1.99 -47.55
C SER A 273 -42.37 -1.06 -48.66
#